data_cde1d8fa45f51637887f349e91c5ceb0
#
_entry.id   cde1d8fa45f51637887f349e91c5ceb0
#
_cell.length_a   1.000
_cell.length_b   1.000
_cell.length_c   1.000
_cell.angle_alpha   90.00
_cell.angle_beta   90.00
_cell.angle_gamma   90.00
#
_symmetry.space_group_name_H-M   'P 1'
#
loop_
_entity.id
_entity.type
_entity.pdbx_description
1 polymer ?
#
loop_
_entity_poly.entity_id
_entity_poly.type
_entity_poly.pdbx_seq_one_letter_code
_entity_poly.pdbx_strand_id
1 'polypeptide(L)'
;MKKINVAFVGCGRISDLHYMGYKDREDASLVALCDSNEARTKAKAREWGIKRVFKHYDELLKQPDIDLVELLVPHHLHCSMTLQALRAGKHVSVQKPMALNLAEADEMIAEADKTGLVLRIYENFVFYPPHVEAKRLLKAGEIGEPQMLRMHVSTGKSKTQWKVPLTSWVWRLNEETSGGGPLIFDHGYHLFSLAYDLMGPVKRVNAWIDRSKVPPGVYIDAPAVMMFQFQEKTRYGTLDFANTPNLVMDSIYYSDDDRVEIIGDKGIIIVNRCTAKTLDYPPLVLFKDGITREIPVERYEWHDSFIDCTRHLIDVLTRGGSPRLDGRTARNVLEFSIAAHESARKNQQIVIDQKAVT
;
A
#
# COMPACT_ATOMS: atom_id res chain seq x y z
N MET A 1 -8.08 -23.63 -16.80
CA MET A 1 -7.25 -23.38 -15.60
C MET A 1 -8.16 -23.52 -14.36
N LYS A 2 -7.62 -23.95 -13.21
CA LYS A 2 -8.38 -24.01 -11.96
C LYS A 2 -8.73 -22.58 -11.52
N LYS A 3 -9.98 -22.33 -11.21
CA LYS A 3 -10.45 -21.05 -10.69
C LYS A 3 -9.99 -20.89 -9.23
N ILE A 4 -9.45 -19.73 -8.87
CA ILE A 4 -8.97 -19.44 -7.53
C ILE A 4 -10.15 -19.03 -6.64
N ASN A 5 -10.39 -19.77 -5.58
CA ASN A 5 -11.40 -19.46 -4.57
C ASN A 5 -10.79 -18.59 -3.47
N VAL A 6 -11.32 -17.41 -3.29
CA VAL A 6 -10.79 -16.37 -2.38
C VAL A 6 -11.72 -16.19 -1.20
N ALA A 7 -11.15 -16.01 -0.02
CA ALA A 7 -11.88 -15.58 1.17
C ALA A 7 -11.34 -14.22 1.68
N PHE A 8 -12.25 -13.29 1.99
CA PHE A 8 -11.89 -12.08 2.71
C PHE A 8 -12.01 -12.26 4.22
N VAL A 9 -11.00 -11.80 4.93
CA VAL A 9 -10.98 -11.70 6.38
C VAL A 9 -10.85 -10.24 6.78
N GLY A 10 -11.92 -9.69 7.35
CA GLY A 10 -12.13 -8.27 7.52
C GLY A 10 -13.07 -7.71 6.43
N CYS A 11 -14.27 -7.29 6.85
CA CYS A 11 -15.31 -6.71 5.98
C CYS A 11 -15.45 -5.20 6.24
N GLY A 12 -14.32 -4.52 6.55
CA GLY A 12 -14.25 -3.08 6.76
C GLY A 12 -14.42 -2.29 5.46
N ARG A 13 -14.31 -0.94 5.55
CA ARG A 13 -14.55 -0.07 4.39
C ARG A 13 -13.66 -0.38 3.18
N ILE A 14 -12.39 -0.73 3.42
CA ILE A 14 -11.44 -1.02 2.34
C ILE A 14 -11.82 -2.24 1.52
N SER A 15 -12.57 -3.19 2.09
CA SER A 15 -12.99 -4.41 1.39
C SER A 15 -13.86 -4.14 0.15
N ASP A 16 -14.52 -2.98 0.07
CA ASP A 16 -15.29 -2.57 -1.11
C ASP A 16 -14.38 -2.39 -2.33
N LEU A 17 -13.20 -1.79 -2.14
CA LEU A 17 -12.24 -1.59 -3.22
C LEU A 17 -11.56 -2.91 -3.62
N HIS A 18 -11.24 -3.76 -2.65
CA HIS A 18 -10.71 -5.09 -2.94
C HIS A 18 -11.71 -5.94 -3.72
N TYR A 19 -13.00 -5.88 -3.36
CA TYR A 19 -14.05 -6.60 -4.07
C TYR A 19 -14.14 -6.22 -5.55
N MET A 20 -13.89 -4.95 -5.92
CA MET A 20 -13.86 -4.52 -7.32
C MET A 20 -12.87 -5.32 -8.17
N GLY A 21 -11.77 -5.77 -7.58
CA GLY A 21 -10.77 -6.59 -8.26
C GLY A 21 -11.22 -8.03 -8.54
N TYR A 22 -12.22 -8.54 -7.81
CA TYR A 22 -12.76 -9.90 -7.97
C TYR A 22 -14.11 -9.93 -8.68
N LYS A 23 -14.85 -8.82 -8.67
CA LYS A 23 -16.10 -8.70 -9.38
C LYS A 23 -15.88 -8.94 -10.88
N ASP A 24 -16.72 -9.75 -11.48
CA ASP A 24 -16.73 -10.02 -12.92
C ASP A 24 -15.47 -10.77 -13.45
N ARG A 25 -14.71 -11.47 -12.56
CA ARG A 25 -13.59 -12.33 -12.98
C ARG A 25 -14.03 -13.77 -13.20
N GLU A 26 -13.46 -14.39 -14.24
CA GLU A 26 -13.71 -15.80 -14.55
C GLU A 26 -12.72 -16.74 -13.84
N ASP A 27 -11.46 -16.29 -13.65
CA ASP A 27 -10.33 -17.05 -13.12
C ASP A 27 -10.19 -17.01 -11.59
N ALA A 28 -10.94 -16.13 -10.92
CA ALA A 28 -11.02 -16.06 -9.46
C ALA A 28 -12.43 -15.70 -8.98
N SER A 29 -12.78 -16.11 -7.78
CA SER A 29 -14.06 -15.75 -7.15
C SER A 29 -13.89 -15.53 -5.65
N LEU A 30 -14.50 -14.46 -5.15
CA LEU A 30 -14.72 -14.29 -3.72
C LEU A 30 -15.86 -15.24 -3.31
N VAL A 31 -15.54 -16.27 -2.52
CA VAL A 31 -16.49 -17.33 -2.15
C VAL A 31 -16.90 -17.31 -0.67
N ALA A 32 -16.13 -16.60 0.17
CA ALA A 32 -16.37 -16.56 1.61
C ALA A 32 -15.95 -15.22 2.24
N LEU A 33 -16.64 -14.85 3.31
CA LEU A 33 -16.33 -13.68 4.14
C LEU A 33 -16.15 -14.09 5.61
N CYS A 34 -15.21 -13.47 6.30
CA CYS A 34 -15.00 -13.64 7.73
C CYS A 34 -14.79 -12.26 8.40
N ASP A 35 -15.53 -11.99 9.46
CA ASP A 35 -15.31 -10.81 10.31
C ASP A 35 -15.93 -11.09 11.69
N SER A 36 -15.27 -10.67 12.75
CA SER A 36 -15.80 -10.78 14.12
C SER A 36 -17.12 -10.03 14.32
N ASN A 37 -17.39 -9.02 13.49
CA ASN A 37 -18.66 -8.31 13.44
C ASN A 37 -19.64 -8.99 12.46
N GLU A 38 -20.46 -9.89 12.98
CA GLU A 38 -21.45 -10.64 12.18
C GLU A 38 -22.41 -9.75 11.38
N ALA A 39 -22.83 -8.61 11.93
CA ALA A 39 -23.76 -7.71 11.24
C ALA A 39 -23.12 -7.14 9.98
N ARG A 40 -21.83 -6.77 10.07
CA ARG A 40 -21.03 -6.27 8.94
C ARG A 40 -20.85 -7.36 7.90
N THR A 41 -20.46 -8.56 8.32
CA THR A 41 -20.26 -9.70 7.42
C THR A 41 -21.53 -10.03 6.65
N LYS A 42 -22.68 -10.13 7.36
CA LYS A 42 -23.99 -10.42 6.77
C LYS A 42 -24.45 -9.31 5.81
N ALA A 43 -24.14 -8.03 6.10
CA ALA A 43 -24.47 -6.94 5.20
C ALA A 43 -23.66 -7.03 3.89
N LYS A 44 -22.34 -7.24 3.97
CA LYS A 44 -21.48 -7.41 2.79
C LYS A 44 -21.81 -8.68 2.01
N ALA A 45 -22.11 -9.76 2.69
CA ALA A 45 -22.54 -11.01 2.05
C ALA A 45 -23.80 -10.82 1.18
N ARG A 46 -24.79 -10.09 1.69
CA ARG A 46 -25.99 -9.75 0.92
C ARG A 46 -25.70 -8.83 -0.27
N GLU A 47 -24.87 -7.79 -0.04
CA GLU A 47 -24.49 -6.82 -1.06
C GLU A 47 -23.75 -7.48 -2.24
N TRP A 48 -22.86 -8.44 -1.96
CA TRP A 48 -22.00 -9.08 -2.96
C TRP A 48 -22.49 -10.47 -3.40
N GLY A 49 -23.61 -10.95 -2.88
CA GLY A 49 -24.15 -12.26 -3.23
C GLY A 49 -23.36 -13.45 -2.68
N ILE A 50 -22.57 -13.24 -1.62
CA ILE A 50 -21.72 -14.28 -1.00
C ILE A 50 -22.56 -15.10 -0.01
N LYS A 51 -22.57 -16.41 -0.15
CA LYS A 51 -23.37 -17.31 0.70
C LYS A 51 -22.66 -17.77 1.96
N ARG A 52 -21.31 -17.87 1.91
CA ARG A 52 -20.49 -18.44 2.99
C ARG A 52 -19.97 -17.32 3.87
N VAL A 53 -20.39 -17.30 5.13
CA VAL A 53 -19.97 -16.32 6.13
C VAL A 53 -19.47 -17.02 7.39
N PHE A 54 -18.38 -16.52 7.94
CA PHE A 54 -17.73 -17.05 9.12
C PHE A 54 -17.54 -15.92 10.15
N LYS A 55 -17.71 -16.26 11.41
CA LYS A 55 -17.36 -15.37 12.54
C LYS A 55 -15.94 -15.63 13.02
N HIS A 56 -15.52 -16.90 12.99
CA HIS A 56 -14.25 -17.35 13.51
C HIS A 56 -13.30 -17.72 12.37
N TYR A 57 -12.09 -17.20 12.44
CA TYR A 57 -11.08 -17.37 11.40
C TYR A 57 -10.62 -18.81 11.23
N ASP A 58 -10.48 -19.56 12.34
CA ASP A 58 -10.12 -20.97 12.34
C ASP A 58 -11.14 -21.87 11.62
N GLU A 59 -12.41 -21.51 11.65
CA GLU A 59 -13.46 -22.23 10.90
C GLU A 59 -13.33 -22.01 9.38
N LEU A 60 -12.99 -20.77 8.97
CA LEU A 60 -12.70 -20.45 7.57
C LEU A 60 -11.48 -21.21 7.08
N LEU A 61 -10.40 -21.28 7.85
CA LEU A 61 -9.16 -21.95 7.47
C LEU A 61 -9.34 -23.48 7.25
N LYS A 62 -10.30 -24.10 7.92
CA LYS A 62 -10.64 -25.54 7.73
C LYS A 62 -11.30 -25.85 6.39
N GLN A 63 -11.68 -24.85 5.61
CA GLN A 63 -12.36 -25.05 4.32
C GLN A 63 -11.34 -25.46 3.24
N PRO A 64 -11.41 -26.70 2.70
CA PRO A 64 -10.38 -27.22 1.81
C PRO A 64 -10.42 -26.57 0.41
N ASP A 65 -11.54 -26.01 0.03
CA ASP A 65 -11.78 -25.41 -1.28
C ASP A 65 -11.37 -23.92 -1.36
N ILE A 66 -10.98 -23.29 -0.26
CA ILE A 66 -10.40 -21.95 -0.28
C ILE A 66 -8.92 -22.04 -0.62
N ASP A 67 -8.49 -21.36 -1.68
CA ASP A 67 -7.13 -21.32 -2.15
C ASP A 67 -6.33 -20.11 -1.59
N LEU A 68 -6.98 -18.95 -1.50
CA LEU A 68 -6.37 -17.67 -1.11
C LEU A 68 -7.17 -17.02 0.02
N VAL A 69 -6.46 -16.55 1.03
CA VAL A 69 -7.01 -15.68 2.08
C VAL A 69 -6.48 -14.26 1.89
N GLU A 70 -7.38 -13.28 1.83
CA GLU A 70 -7.03 -11.87 1.80
C GLU A 70 -7.35 -11.24 3.15
N LEU A 71 -6.29 -10.81 3.87
CA LEU A 71 -6.36 -10.27 5.22
C LEU A 71 -6.50 -8.75 5.18
N LEU A 72 -7.69 -8.26 5.55
CA LEU A 72 -8.08 -6.85 5.58
C LEU A 72 -8.34 -6.41 7.03
N VAL A 73 -7.40 -6.72 7.90
CA VAL A 73 -7.50 -6.61 9.36
C VAL A 73 -6.54 -5.53 9.89
N PRO A 74 -6.64 -5.12 11.17
CA PRO A 74 -5.66 -4.23 11.81
C PRO A 74 -4.24 -4.81 11.82
N HIS A 75 -3.24 -3.92 11.75
CA HIS A 75 -1.83 -4.28 11.53
C HIS A 75 -1.28 -5.29 12.53
N HIS A 76 -1.62 -5.18 13.82
CA HIS A 76 -1.16 -6.12 14.86
C HIS A 76 -1.64 -7.57 14.68
N LEU A 77 -2.59 -7.80 13.78
CA LEU A 77 -3.10 -9.14 13.45
C LEU A 77 -2.41 -9.73 12.20
N HIS A 78 -1.68 -8.92 11.43
CA HIS A 78 -1.13 -9.34 10.14
C HIS A 78 -0.23 -10.57 10.27
N CYS A 79 0.76 -10.54 11.17
CA CYS A 79 1.71 -11.63 11.35
C CYS A 79 0.98 -12.91 11.80
N SER A 80 0.30 -12.88 12.93
CA SER A 80 -0.32 -14.07 13.51
C SER A 80 -1.34 -14.74 12.58
N MET A 81 -2.15 -13.94 11.88
CA MET A 81 -3.16 -14.48 10.95
C MET A 81 -2.54 -14.98 9.64
N THR A 82 -1.46 -14.35 9.15
CA THR A 82 -0.69 -14.84 8.01
C THR A 82 -0.11 -16.23 8.29
N LEU A 83 0.55 -16.39 9.45
CA LEU A 83 1.13 -17.67 9.84
C LEU A 83 0.08 -18.79 9.93
N GLN A 84 -1.09 -18.49 10.51
CA GLN A 84 -2.19 -19.44 10.59
C GLN A 84 -2.68 -19.86 9.19
N ALA A 85 -2.83 -18.91 8.25
CA ALA A 85 -3.29 -19.20 6.89
C ALA A 85 -2.28 -20.05 6.11
N LEU A 86 -0.99 -19.68 6.16
CA LEU A 86 0.08 -20.45 5.50
C LEU A 86 0.15 -21.88 6.04
N ARG A 87 0.09 -22.06 7.36
CA ARG A 87 0.06 -23.39 8.02
C ARG A 87 -1.19 -24.20 7.66
N ALA A 88 -2.29 -23.54 7.35
CA ALA A 88 -3.53 -24.17 6.85
C ALA A 88 -3.51 -24.44 5.33
N GLY A 89 -2.37 -24.22 4.66
CA GLY A 89 -2.21 -24.48 3.22
C GLY A 89 -2.86 -23.45 2.31
N LYS A 90 -3.04 -22.20 2.79
CA LYS A 90 -3.65 -21.12 2.00
C LYS A 90 -2.58 -20.12 1.53
N HIS A 91 -2.64 -19.70 0.26
CA HIS A 91 -1.95 -18.49 -0.18
C HIS A 91 -2.46 -17.27 0.60
N VAL A 92 -1.62 -16.27 0.80
CA VAL A 92 -1.97 -15.09 1.59
C VAL A 92 -1.70 -13.80 0.84
N SER A 93 -2.72 -12.94 0.82
CA SER A 93 -2.61 -11.52 0.50
C SER A 93 -2.95 -10.73 1.75
N VAL A 94 -2.00 -10.01 2.33
CA VAL A 94 -2.22 -9.22 3.55
C VAL A 94 -2.10 -7.73 3.25
N GLN A 95 -2.95 -6.91 3.86
CA GLN A 95 -2.89 -5.45 3.74
C GLN A 95 -1.55 -4.89 4.24
N LYS A 96 -1.18 -3.75 3.67
CA LYS A 96 -0.03 -2.96 4.11
C LYS A 96 -0.35 -2.22 5.45
N PRO A 97 0.67 -1.87 6.24
CA PRO A 97 2.06 -2.34 6.18
C PRO A 97 2.15 -3.84 6.50
N MET A 98 3.24 -4.49 6.07
CA MET A 98 3.38 -5.95 6.19
C MET A 98 3.21 -6.45 7.63
N ALA A 99 3.84 -5.78 8.58
CA ALA A 99 3.89 -6.15 10.00
C ALA A 99 4.20 -4.93 10.86
N LEU A 100 4.21 -5.08 12.18
CA LEU A 100 4.58 -4.01 13.12
C LEU A 100 6.10 -3.81 13.24
N ASN A 101 6.88 -4.86 12.98
CA ASN A 101 8.33 -4.87 13.11
C ASN A 101 8.98 -5.90 12.17
N LEU A 102 10.31 -5.85 12.07
CA LEU A 102 11.06 -6.71 11.15
C LEU A 102 11.06 -8.18 11.59
N ALA A 103 11.00 -8.47 12.89
CA ALA A 103 10.97 -9.85 13.37
C ALA A 103 9.70 -10.58 12.92
N GLU A 104 8.54 -9.91 13.02
CA GLU A 104 7.27 -10.42 12.49
C GLU A 104 7.32 -10.61 10.98
N ALA A 105 7.90 -9.65 10.24
CA ALA A 105 8.05 -9.76 8.79
C ALA A 105 8.94 -10.95 8.41
N ASP A 106 10.05 -11.15 9.11
CA ASP A 106 10.98 -12.26 8.88
C ASP A 106 10.30 -13.61 9.19
N GLU A 107 9.47 -13.70 10.24
CA GLU A 107 8.69 -14.91 10.57
C GLU A 107 7.66 -15.25 9.47
N MET A 108 6.95 -14.24 8.95
CA MET A 108 5.99 -14.40 7.85
C MET A 108 6.69 -14.94 6.59
N ILE A 109 7.87 -14.39 6.24
CA ILE A 109 8.66 -14.83 5.09
C ILE A 109 9.13 -16.28 5.29
N ALA A 110 9.70 -16.61 6.45
CA ALA A 110 10.17 -17.95 6.74
C ALA A 110 9.06 -19.00 6.64
N GLU A 111 7.86 -18.71 7.11
CA GLU A 111 6.72 -19.61 6.99
C GLU A 111 6.23 -19.75 5.54
N ALA A 112 6.24 -18.66 4.75
CA ALA A 112 5.91 -18.72 3.33
C ALA A 112 6.91 -19.59 2.55
N ASP A 113 8.22 -19.43 2.82
CA ASP A 113 9.27 -20.24 2.20
C ASP A 113 9.13 -21.72 2.56
N LYS A 114 8.86 -22.01 3.84
CA LYS A 114 8.67 -23.38 4.35
C LYS A 114 7.47 -24.08 3.70
N THR A 115 6.38 -23.34 3.48
CA THR A 115 5.15 -23.91 2.90
C THR A 115 5.15 -23.91 1.38
N GLY A 116 6.02 -23.13 0.73
CA GLY A 116 6.03 -22.93 -0.72
C GLY A 116 4.81 -22.15 -1.23
N LEU A 117 4.08 -21.47 -0.33
CA LEU A 117 2.88 -20.73 -0.65
C LEU A 117 3.20 -19.25 -0.95
N VAL A 118 2.37 -18.63 -1.77
CA VAL A 118 2.50 -17.22 -2.09
C VAL A 118 2.10 -16.37 -0.88
N LEU A 119 3.02 -15.53 -0.43
CA LEU A 119 2.79 -14.40 0.48
C LEU A 119 2.97 -13.11 -0.30
N ARG A 120 1.93 -12.30 -0.37
CA ARG A 120 1.95 -10.97 -0.98
C ARG A 120 1.44 -9.92 0.00
N ILE A 121 2.09 -8.75 0.01
CA ILE A 121 1.59 -7.57 0.69
C ILE A 121 0.78 -6.74 -0.31
N TYR A 122 -0.45 -6.41 0.07
CA TYR A 122 -1.36 -5.65 -0.78
C TYR A 122 -1.00 -4.17 -0.76
N GLU A 123 -0.33 -3.72 -1.79
CA GLU A 123 0.07 -2.32 -1.97
C GLU A 123 -0.41 -1.84 -3.34
N ASN A 124 -1.42 -0.99 -3.34
CA ASN A 124 -2.08 -0.57 -4.57
C ASN A 124 -1.39 0.58 -5.29
N PHE A 125 -0.64 1.47 -4.61
CA PHE A 125 -0.01 2.64 -5.26
C PHE A 125 0.96 2.26 -6.38
N VAL A 126 1.71 1.16 -6.22
CA VAL A 126 2.60 0.67 -7.27
C VAL A 126 1.83 0.14 -8.50
N PHE A 127 0.53 -0.12 -8.36
CA PHE A 127 -0.38 -0.52 -9.44
C PHE A 127 -1.28 0.62 -9.93
N TYR A 128 -1.19 1.81 -9.35
CA TYR A 128 -1.94 2.97 -9.84
C TYR A 128 -1.50 3.29 -11.27
N PRO A 129 -2.41 3.31 -12.27
CA PRO A 129 -2.02 3.35 -13.67
C PRO A 129 -1.08 4.50 -14.06
N PRO A 130 -1.24 5.74 -13.55
CA PRO A 130 -0.24 6.78 -13.77
C PRO A 130 1.15 6.45 -13.20
N HIS A 131 1.26 5.78 -12.04
CA HIS A 131 2.56 5.35 -11.49
C HIS A 131 3.18 4.22 -12.33
N VAL A 132 2.35 3.30 -12.83
CA VAL A 132 2.80 2.22 -13.74
C VAL A 132 3.36 2.79 -15.03
N GLU A 133 2.67 3.77 -15.61
CA GLU A 133 3.11 4.43 -16.83
C GLU A 133 4.36 5.30 -16.59
N ALA A 134 4.42 6.03 -15.46
CA ALA A 134 5.62 6.75 -15.04
C ALA A 134 6.84 5.82 -14.94
N LYS A 135 6.66 4.63 -14.34
CA LYS A 135 7.71 3.60 -14.28
C LYS A 135 8.11 3.07 -15.66
N ARG A 136 7.15 2.92 -16.58
CA ARG A 136 7.44 2.52 -17.96
C ARG A 136 8.30 3.56 -18.68
N LEU A 137 7.96 4.85 -18.57
CA LEU A 137 8.72 5.97 -19.13
C LEU A 137 10.14 6.02 -18.52
N LEU A 138 10.25 5.84 -17.22
CA LEU A 138 11.54 5.79 -16.50
C LEU A 138 12.42 4.66 -17.05
N LYS A 139 11.87 3.44 -17.16
CA LYS A 139 12.58 2.27 -17.70
C LYS A 139 12.93 2.40 -19.19
N ALA A 140 12.14 3.16 -19.95
CA ALA A 140 12.41 3.46 -21.35
C ALA A 140 13.53 4.51 -21.54
N GLY A 141 14.04 5.08 -20.43
CA GLY A 141 15.10 6.10 -20.47
C GLY A 141 14.61 7.48 -20.95
N GLU A 142 13.31 7.75 -20.89
CA GLU A 142 12.73 9.01 -21.39
C GLU A 142 13.30 10.24 -20.70
N ILE A 143 13.69 10.12 -19.44
CA ILE A 143 14.31 11.21 -18.66
C ILE A 143 15.83 11.03 -18.46
N GLY A 144 16.45 10.06 -19.15
CA GLY A 144 17.86 9.72 -18.96
C GLY A 144 18.10 9.01 -17.62
N GLU A 145 19.28 9.30 -17.00
CA GLU A 145 19.63 8.74 -15.69
C GLU A 145 18.85 9.44 -14.56
N PRO A 146 18.04 8.71 -13.79
CA PRO A 146 17.27 9.29 -12.70
C PRO A 146 18.19 9.74 -11.56
N GLN A 147 17.95 10.93 -11.02
CA GLN A 147 18.75 11.54 -9.97
C GLN A 147 17.94 11.85 -8.70
N MET A 148 16.70 12.35 -8.87
CA MET A 148 15.88 12.80 -7.75
C MET A 148 14.45 12.27 -7.84
N LEU A 149 13.94 11.79 -6.73
CA LEU A 149 12.54 11.50 -6.51
C LEU A 149 11.98 12.48 -5.47
N ARG A 150 10.94 13.23 -5.82
CA ARG A 150 10.22 14.11 -4.88
C ARG A 150 8.81 13.62 -4.72
N MET A 151 8.39 13.43 -3.49
CA MET A 151 7.04 13.02 -3.14
C MET A 151 6.44 14.02 -2.16
N HIS A 152 5.19 14.35 -2.39
CA HIS A 152 4.46 15.30 -1.57
C HIS A 152 3.09 14.73 -1.22
N VAL A 153 2.69 14.86 0.05
CA VAL A 153 1.34 14.52 0.52
C VAL A 153 0.77 15.68 1.33
N SER A 154 -0.45 16.08 0.97
CA SER A 154 -1.25 16.96 1.83
C SER A 154 -2.57 16.28 2.13
N THR A 155 -2.85 16.02 3.40
CA THR A 155 -4.17 15.50 3.80
C THR A 155 -5.17 16.65 3.91
N GLY A 156 -6.44 16.36 3.69
CA GLY A 156 -7.47 17.40 3.75
C GLY A 156 -8.85 16.84 4.07
N LYS A 157 -9.87 17.46 3.52
CA LYS A 157 -11.27 17.03 3.61
C LYS A 157 -11.98 17.20 2.29
N SER A 158 -12.97 16.35 2.01
CA SER A 158 -13.91 16.50 0.89
C SER A 158 -15.34 16.35 1.37
N LYS A 159 -16.27 17.01 0.69
CA LYS A 159 -17.70 16.84 0.95
C LYS A 159 -18.23 15.51 0.40
N THR A 160 -17.55 14.96 -0.58
CA THR A 160 -17.93 13.76 -1.33
C THR A 160 -17.16 12.50 -0.90
N GLN A 161 -16.13 12.65 -0.06
CA GLN A 161 -15.36 11.50 0.41
C GLN A 161 -16.20 10.48 1.15
N TRP A 162 -15.85 9.23 1.02
CA TRP A 162 -16.52 8.17 1.75
C TRP A 162 -16.35 8.35 3.28
N LYS A 163 -17.38 7.93 4.01
CA LYS A 163 -17.35 7.99 5.48
C LYS A 163 -16.66 6.76 6.04
N VAL A 164 -15.61 6.96 6.82
CA VAL A 164 -14.94 5.91 7.58
C VAL A 164 -15.46 5.95 9.02
N PRO A 165 -16.04 4.84 9.54
CA PRO A 165 -16.51 4.80 10.93
C PRO A 165 -15.38 5.08 11.92
N LEU A 166 -15.66 5.81 13.00
CA LEU A 166 -14.69 6.10 14.06
C LEU A 166 -14.03 4.84 14.63
N THR A 167 -14.77 3.74 14.71
CA THR A 167 -14.24 2.45 15.17
C THR A 167 -13.10 1.91 14.30
N SER A 168 -13.04 2.32 13.02
CA SER A 168 -11.94 1.97 12.12
C SER A 168 -10.68 2.80 12.35
N TRP A 169 -10.77 3.90 13.10
CA TRP A 169 -9.64 4.75 13.45
C TRP A 169 -9.01 4.40 14.81
N VAL A 170 -9.78 3.83 15.75
CA VAL A 170 -9.33 3.59 17.14
C VAL A 170 -8.02 2.82 17.18
N TRP A 171 -7.91 1.73 16.45
CA TRP A 171 -6.69 0.91 16.43
C TRP A 171 -5.51 1.61 15.72
N ARG A 172 -5.77 2.51 14.75
CA ARG A 172 -4.73 3.30 14.05
C ARG A 172 -4.10 4.36 14.94
N LEU A 173 -4.84 4.85 15.92
CA LEU A 173 -4.41 5.87 16.85
C LEU A 173 -3.65 5.30 18.06
N ASN A 174 -3.57 3.97 18.18
CA ASN A 174 -2.78 3.27 19.19
C ASN A 174 -1.53 2.67 18.51
N GLU A 175 -0.35 3.15 18.89
CA GLU A 175 0.93 2.72 18.34
C GLU A 175 1.20 1.21 18.51
N GLU A 176 0.73 0.60 19.61
CA GLU A 176 0.87 -0.86 19.84
C GLU A 176 0.12 -1.69 18.80
N THR A 177 -0.99 -1.17 18.26
CA THR A 177 -1.82 -1.89 17.29
C THR A 177 -1.58 -1.45 15.84
N SER A 178 -1.06 -0.23 15.65
CA SER A 178 -0.76 0.32 14.33
C SER A 178 0.72 0.17 13.92
N GLY A 179 1.65 0.09 14.88
CA GLY A 179 3.09 0.02 14.65
C GLY A 179 3.78 1.38 14.58
N GLY A 180 3.01 2.47 14.54
CA GLY A 180 3.50 3.85 14.43
C GLY A 180 2.33 4.81 14.49
N GLY A 181 2.21 5.69 13.51
CA GLY A 181 1.09 6.63 13.40
C GLY A 181 0.20 6.39 12.19
N PRO A 182 -0.96 7.04 12.13
CA PRO A 182 -1.92 6.85 11.06
C PRO A 182 -1.51 7.50 9.73
N LEU A 183 -0.54 8.42 9.74
CA LEU A 183 -0.15 9.17 8.55
C LEU A 183 1.18 8.68 7.97
N ILE A 184 2.28 8.76 8.69
CA ILE A 184 3.58 8.37 8.11
C ILE A 184 3.77 6.84 8.12
N PHE A 185 3.40 6.14 9.21
CA PHE A 185 3.56 4.69 9.25
C PHE A 185 2.51 3.97 8.41
N ASP A 186 1.24 4.37 8.46
CA ASP A 186 0.14 3.74 7.73
C ASP A 186 0.04 4.27 6.28
N HIS A 187 -0.27 5.57 6.07
CA HIS A 187 -0.41 6.13 4.71
C HIS A 187 0.95 6.27 4.01
N GLY A 188 1.98 6.77 4.69
CA GLY A 188 3.32 6.92 4.14
C GLY A 188 3.94 5.62 3.63
N TYR A 189 3.47 4.44 4.10
CA TYR A 189 3.90 3.15 3.56
C TYR A 189 3.70 3.04 2.04
N HIS A 190 2.65 3.65 1.50
CA HIS A 190 2.41 3.73 0.07
C HIS A 190 3.55 4.45 -0.66
N LEU A 191 4.02 5.57 -0.09
CA LEU A 191 5.09 6.38 -0.66
C LEU A 191 6.46 5.69 -0.53
N PHE A 192 6.72 5.01 0.60
CA PHE A 192 7.93 4.20 0.77
C PHE A 192 7.97 3.05 -0.24
N SER A 193 6.83 2.38 -0.45
CA SER A 193 6.69 1.33 -1.47
C SER A 193 6.91 1.86 -2.88
N LEU A 194 6.36 3.02 -3.18
CA LEU A 194 6.50 3.66 -4.49
C LEU A 194 7.94 4.10 -4.74
N ALA A 195 8.61 4.69 -3.74
CA ALA A 195 10.02 5.06 -3.83
C ALA A 195 10.89 3.83 -4.13
N TYR A 196 10.68 2.74 -3.39
CA TYR A 196 11.38 1.48 -3.62
C TYR A 196 11.12 0.93 -5.03
N ASP A 197 9.87 0.93 -5.46
CA ASP A 197 9.45 0.41 -6.76
C ASP A 197 10.02 1.21 -7.95
N LEU A 198 10.11 2.54 -7.82
CA LEU A 198 10.61 3.44 -8.87
C LEU A 198 12.14 3.51 -8.93
N MET A 199 12.80 3.59 -7.79
CA MET A 199 14.22 3.97 -7.70
C MET A 199 15.11 2.90 -7.04
N GLY A 200 14.51 1.84 -6.50
CA GLY A 200 15.21 0.74 -5.84
C GLY A 200 15.42 0.91 -4.33
N PRO A 201 16.28 0.07 -3.73
CA PRO A 201 16.52 0.05 -2.29
C PRO A 201 17.09 1.35 -1.75
N VAL A 202 16.68 1.73 -0.53
CA VAL A 202 17.18 2.90 0.18
C VAL A 202 18.37 2.51 1.07
N LYS A 203 19.41 3.32 1.04
CA LYS A 203 20.65 3.12 1.80
C LYS A 203 20.64 3.83 3.14
N ARG A 204 20.05 5.01 3.21
CA ARG A 204 20.00 5.84 4.43
C ARG A 204 18.89 6.85 4.36
N VAL A 205 18.38 7.24 5.51
CA VAL A 205 17.32 8.23 5.67
C VAL A 205 17.62 9.19 6.81
N ASN A 206 17.22 10.44 6.63
CA ASN A 206 17.16 11.47 7.67
C ASN A 206 15.74 12.05 7.67
N ALA A 207 15.07 12.09 8.83
CA ALA A 207 13.66 12.44 8.92
C ALA A 207 13.37 13.34 10.14
N TRP A 208 12.40 14.23 9.96
CA TRP A 208 11.70 14.96 11.02
C TRP A 208 10.23 14.58 10.91
N ILE A 209 9.70 13.95 11.95
CA ILE A 209 8.30 13.54 12.05
C ILE A 209 7.75 14.14 13.34
N ASP A 210 6.81 15.04 13.20
CA ASP A 210 6.18 15.68 14.36
C ASP A 210 5.09 14.78 14.95
N ARG A 211 4.70 15.07 16.20
CA ARG A 211 3.56 14.46 16.87
C ARG A 211 2.55 15.54 17.21
N SER A 212 1.65 15.77 16.28
CA SER A 212 0.60 16.77 16.48
C SER A 212 -0.56 16.21 17.30
N LYS A 213 -0.97 16.94 18.35
CA LYS A 213 -2.14 16.60 19.14
C LYS A 213 -3.40 17.11 18.45
N VAL A 214 -4.34 16.21 18.15
CA VAL A 214 -5.62 16.54 17.54
C VAL A 214 -6.78 16.23 18.51
N PRO A 215 -7.92 16.95 18.45
CA PRO A 215 -9.08 16.60 19.23
C PRO A 215 -9.59 15.17 18.93
N PRO A 216 -9.98 14.38 19.94
CA PRO A 216 -10.12 14.63 21.38
C PRO A 216 -8.85 14.38 22.22
N GLY A 217 -7.67 14.65 21.72
CA GLY A 217 -6.42 14.48 22.47
C GLY A 217 -5.57 13.31 21.99
N VAL A 218 -5.80 12.85 20.76
CA VAL A 218 -5.03 11.82 20.06
C VAL A 218 -3.83 12.44 19.37
N TYR A 219 -2.77 11.66 19.17
CA TYR A 219 -1.61 12.09 18.42
C TYR A 219 -1.62 11.50 17.01
N ILE A 220 -1.16 12.30 16.06
CA ILE A 220 -0.86 11.91 14.69
C ILE A 220 0.61 12.21 14.39
N ASP A 221 1.21 11.38 13.54
CA ASP A 221 2.62 11.44 13.13
C ASP A 221 2.83 12.37 11.92
N ALA A 222 2.41 13.64 12.04
CA ALA A 222 2.56 14.69 11.02
C ALA A 222 2.53 16.08 11.66
N PRO A 223 3.09 17.13 10.98
CA PRO A 223 3.75 17.09 9.69
C PRO A 223 5.10 16.35 9.70
N ALA A 224 5.61 16.00 8.52
CA ALA A 224 6.88 15.32 8.41
C ALA A 224 7.65 15.75 7.16
N VAL A 225 8.97 15.72 7.24
CA VAL A 225 9.87 15.89 6.11
C VAL A 225 11.00 14.87 6.23
N MET A 226 11.33 14.22 5.14
CA MET A 226 12.42 13.26 5.10
C MET A 226 13.23 13.35 3.82
N MET A 227 14.52 13.07 3.95
CA MET A 227 15.47 12.97 2.87
C MET A 227 16.12 11.59 2.93
N PHE A 228 16.30 10.96 1.80
CA PHE A 228 16.89 9.62 1.73
C PHE A 228 17.77 9.46 0.50
N GLN A 229 18.74 8.54 0.59
CA GLN A 229 19.60 8.15 -0.51
C GLN A 229 19.32 6.69 -0.86
N PHE A 230 19.19 6.42 -2.14
CA PHE A 230 19.08 5.06 -2.65
C PHE A 230 20.45 4.35 -2.63
N GLN A 231 20.46 3.02 -2.73
CA GLN A 231 21.70 2.25 -2.82
C GLN A 231 22.48 2.60 -4.10
N GLU A 232 21.75 2.84 -5.19
CA GLU A 232 22.36 3.37 -6.40
C GLU A 232 22.95 4.76 -6.12
N LYS A 233 24.23 4.91 -6.41
CA LYS A 233 24.93 6.17 -6.20
C LYS A 233 24.29 7.27 -7.04
N THR A 234 24.28 8.49 -6.51
CA THR A 234 23.71 9.68 -7.17
C THR A 234 22.19 9.76 -7.22
N ARG A 235 21.45 8.82 -6.62
CA ARG A 235 19.99 8.90 -6.52
C ARG A 235 19.55 9.28 -5.12
N TYR A 236 18.74 10.32 -5.03
CA TYR A 236 18.22 10.85 -3.77
C TYR A 236 16.70 10.98 -3.83
N GLY A 237 16.07 11.02 -2.67
CA GLY A 237 14.64 11.26 -2.57
C GLY A 237 14.28 12.18 -1.42
N THR A 238 13.12 12.83 -1.57
CA THR A 238 12.46 13.60 -0.51
C THR A 238 11.01 13.17 -0.41
N LEU A 239 10.47 13.19 0.80
CA LEU A 239 9.05 13.07 1.07
C LEU A 239 8.67 14.12 2.11
N ASP A 240 7.71 14.97 1.78
CA ASP A 240 7.06 15.86 2.72
C ASP A 240 5.60 15.49 2.90
N PHE A 241 5.12 15.59 4.14
CA PHE A 241 3.77 15.21 4.53
C PHE A 241 3.14 16.30 5.39
N ALA A 242 2.14 16.98 4.86
CA ALA A 242 1.40 18.03 5.54
C ALA A 242 0.03 17.56 6.01
N ASN A 243 -0.27 17.75 7.28
CA ASN A 243 -1.62 17.56 7.81
C ASN A 243 -2.39 18.88 7.73
N THR A 244 -3.33 18.99 6.80
CA THR A 244 -4.07 20.22 6.52
C THR A 244 -5.59 19.99 6.61
N PRO A 245 -6.15 19.75 7.81
CA PRO A 245 -7.54 19.30 8.01
C PRO A 245 -8.60 20.28 7.52
N ASN A 246 -8.22 21.52 7.20
CA ASN A 246 -9.11 22.55 6.68
C ASN A 246 -9.00 22.75 5.16
N LEU A 247 -8.03 22.13 4.51
CA LEU A 247 -7.90 22.15 3.07
C LEU A 247 -9.02 21.31 2.42
N VAL A 248 -9.80 21.95 1.56
CA VAL A 248 -10.91 21.29 0.85
C VAL A 248 -10.40 20.80 -0.49
N MET A 249 -10.55 19.52 -0.76
CA MET A 249 -10.12 18.86 -1.99
C MET A 249 -11.29 18.16 -2.68
N ASP A 250 -11.15 17.88 -3.95
CA ASP A 250 -12.08 17.02 -4.68
C ASP A 250 -11.61 15.56 -4.54
N SER A 251 -12.40 14.75 -3.84
CA SER A 251 -12.14 13.31 -3.65
C SER A 251 -13.41 12.56 -3.27
N ILE A 252 -13.56 11.35 -3.82
CA ILE A 252 -14.63 10.42 -3.47
C ILE A 252 -14.16 9.33 -2.45
N TYR A 253 -12.87 9.21 -2.24
CA TYR A 253 -12.26 8.27 -1.30
C TYR A 253 -11.60 9.01 -0.12
N TYR A 254 -10.29 9.03 -0.03
CA TYR A 254 -9.54 9.82 0.93
C TYR A 254 -9.17 11.19 0.33
N SER A 255 -9.11 12.21 1.16
CA SER A 255 -8.72 13.55 0.73
C SER A 255 -7.23 13.76 0.93
N ASP A 256 -6.43 13.00 0.18
CA ASP A 256 -4.98 13.05 0.21
C ASP A 256 -4.47 13.46 -1.18
N ASP A 257 -3.77 14.61 -1.26
CA ASP A 257 -3.10 15.09 -2.47
C ASP A 257 -1.70 14.47 -2.52
N ASP A 258 -1.61 13.36 -3.24
CA ASP A 258 -0.35 12.61 -3.42
C ASP A 258 0.25 12.98 -4.77
N ARG A 259 1.42 13.63 -4.79
CA ARG A 259 2.15 13.99 -6.00
C ARG A 259 3.55 13.41 -6.00
N VAL A 260 4.02 13.05 -7.19
CA VAL A 260 5.33 12.43 -7.40
C VAL A 260 6.01 13.09 -8.58
N GLU A 261 7.27 13.50 -8.40
CA GLU A 261 8.14 14.04 -9.43
C GLU A 261 9.43 13.21 -9.50
N ILE A 262 9.77 12.73 -10.71
CA ILE A 262 10.99 11.97 -10.98
C ILE A 262 11.85 12.80 -11.92
N ILE A 263 13.02 13.20 -11.48
CA ILE A 263 13.95 14.07 -12.23
C ILE A 263 15.14 13.24 -12.67
N GLY A 264 15.38 13.23 -13.96
CA GLY A 264 16.57 12.69 -14.58
C GLY A 264 17.43 13.78 -15.24
N ASP A 265 18.54 13.37 -15.83
CA ASP A 265 19.49 14.30 -16.50
C ASP A 265 18.97 14.84 -17.84
N LYS A 266 17.86 14.28 -18.38
CA LYS A 266 17.26 14.67 -19.68
C LYS A 266 15.79 15.07 -19.62
N GLY A 267 15.15 14.93 -18.47
CA GLY A 267 13.72 15.25 -18.36
C GLY A 267 13.15 15.04 -16.98
N ILE A 268 11.84 15.28 -16.86
CA ILE A 268 11.08 15.17 -15.61
C ILE A 268 9.76 14.46 -15.90
N ILE A 269 9.41 13.48 -15.07
CA ILE A 269 8.09 12.84 -15.05
C ILE A 269 7.35 13.35 -13.82
N ILE A 270 6.10 13.79 -13.98
CA ILE A 270 5.26 14.28 -12.89
C ILE A 270 3.95 13.51 -12.87
N VAL A 271 3.65 12.87 -11.74
CA VAL A 271 2.32 12.33 -11.42
C VAL A 271 1.63 13.30 -10.49
N ASN A 272 0.53 13.89 -10.95
CA ASN A 272 -0.10 15.04 -10.29
C ASN A 272 -1.16 14.68 -9.26
N ARG A 273 -1.59 13.41 -9.20
CA ARG A 273 -2.59 12.96 -8.20
C ARG A 273 -2.55 11.44 -8.01
N CYS A 274 -3.15 10.99 -6.90
CA CYS A 274 -3.53 9.61 -6.71
C CYS A 274 -4.96 9.51 -6.14
N THR A 275 -5.22 10.01 -4.94
CA THR A 275 -6.54 9.88 -4.28
C THR A 275 -7.42 11.12 -4.41
N ALA A 276 -6.84 12.31 -4.27
CA ALA A 276 -7.56 13.58 -4.41
C ALA A 276 -7.07 14.41 -5.60
N LYS A 277 -7.88 15.38 -6.00
CA LYS A 277 -7.56 16.36 -7.03
C LYS A 277 -7.53 17.76 -6.40
N THR A 278 -6.35 18.36 -6.38
CA THR A 278 -6.13 19.75 -5.94
C THR A 278 -5.82 20.69 -7.09
N LEU A 279 -5.15 20.19 -8.12
CA LEU A 279 -4.77 20.95 -9.32
C LEU A 279 -5.48 20.39 -10.54
N ASP A 280 -5.84 21.29 -11.46
CA ASP A 280 -6.45 20.92 -12.73
C ASP A 280 -5.39 20.62 -13.80
N TYR A 281 -4.50 19.68 -13.48
CA TYR A 281 -3.44 19.20 -14.37
C TYR A 281 -3.74 17.77 -14.83
N PRO A 282 -3.18 17.35 -15.98
CA PRO A 282 -3.22 15.96 -16.40
C PRO A 282 -2.63 15.04 -15.33
N PRO A 283 -3.14 13.83 -15.15
CA PRO A 283 -2.62 12.89 -14.14
C PRO A 283 -1.13 12.57 -14.29
N LEU A 284 -0.63 12.54 -15.53
CA LEU A 284 0.76 12.24 -15.85
C LEU A 284 1.30 13.21 -16.92
N VAL A 285 2.47 13.78 -16.63
CA VAL A 285 3.14 14.74 -17.51
C VAL A 285 4.61 14.34 -17.66
N LEU A 286 5.13 14.45 -18.88
CA LEU A 286 6.55 14.34 -19.21
C LEU A 286 7.06 15.69 -19.73
N PHE A 287 8.08 16.24 -19.08
CA PHE A 287 8.89 17.35 -19.59
C PHE A 287 10.21 16.84 -20.15
N LYS A 288 10.48 17.10 -21.41
CA LYS A 288 11.71 16.67 -22.10
C LYS A 288 11.96 17.59 -23.30
N ASP A 289 13.24 17.89 -23.58
CA ASP A 289 13.66 18.70 -24.74
C ASP A 289 12.96 20.07 -24.81
N GLY A 290 12.71 20.70 -23.63
CA GLY A 290 12.03 21.98 -23.52
C GLY A 290 10.51 21.91 -23.75
N ILE A 291 9.93 20.74 -23.90
CA ILE A 291 8.50 20.53 -24.21
C ILE A 291 7.83 19.77 -23.07
N THR A 292 6.69 20.30 -22.63
CA THR A 292 5.79 19.59 -21.72
C THR A 292 4.76 18.81 -22.53
N ARG A 293 4.61 17.53 -22.24
CA ARG A 293 3.64 16.64 -22.89
C ARG A 293 2.75 15.98 -21.83
N GLU A 294 1.45 16.03 -22.04
CA GLU A 294 0.52 15.16 -21.37
C GLU A 294 0.72 13.73 -21.86
N ILE A 295 0.82 12.79 -20.92
CA ILE A 295 0.87 11.38 -21.24
C ILE A 295 -0.52 10.79 -21.00
N PRO A 296 -1.18 10.30 -22.05
CA PRO A 296 -2.53 9.76 -21.92
C PRO A 296 -2.54 8.52 -21.00
N VAL A 297 -3.40 8.54 -20.01
CA VAL A 297 -3.70 7.40 -19.14
C VAL A 297 -5.21 7.28 -19.08
N GLU A 298 -5.78 6.24 -19.69
CA GLU A 298 -7.24 6.08 -19.81
C GLU A 298 -7.92 5.83 -18.46
N ARG A 299 -7.23 5.12 -17.57
CA ARG A 299 -7.70 4.76 -16.24
C ARG A 299 -6.81 5.44 -15.21
N TYR A 300 -7.35 6.29 -14.37
CA TYR A 300 -6.58 7.04 -13.38
C TYR A 300 -7.35 7.31 -12.08
N GLU A 301 -8.44 6.60 -11.87
CA GLU A 301 -9.11 6.64 -10.59
C GLU A 301 -8.41 5.71 -9.58
N TRP A 302 -8.45 6.08 -8.31
CA TRP A 302 -7.74 5.33 -7.29
C TRP A 302 -8.16 3.85 -7.20
N HIS A 303 -9.45 3.55 -7.42
CA HIS A 303 -9.94 2.17 -7.43
C HIS A 303 -9.35 1.30 -8.56
N ASP A 304 -8.88 1.90 -9.65
CA ASP A 304 -8.22 1.17 -10.73
C ASP A 304 -6.96 0.45 -10.24
N SER A 305 -6.25 1.05 -9.28
CA SER A 305 -5.08 0.46 -8.67
C SER A 305 -5.40 -0.85 -7.91
N PHE A 306 -6.57 -0.94 -7.30
CA PHE A 306 -7.02 -2.16 -6.62
C PHE A 306 -7.37 -3.27 -7.61
N ILE A 307 -8.03 -2.92 -8.71
CA ILE A 307 -8.36 -3.87 -9.78
C ILE A 307 -7.07 -4.46 -10.35
N ASP A 308 -6.10 -3.61 -10.69
CA ASP A 308 -4.84 -4.05 -11.30
C ASP A 308 -3.93 -4.79 -10.31
N CYS A 309 -3.92 -4.38 -9.04
CA CYS A 309 -3.22 -5.09 -7.96
C CYS A 309 -3.78 -6.51 -7.77
N THR A 310 -5.09 -6.67 -7.76
CA THR A 310 -5.75 -8.00 -7.67
C THR A 310 -5.47 -8.84 -8.92
N ARG A 311 -5.58 -8.25 -10.12
CA ARG A 311 -5.27 -8.92 -11.39
C ARG A 311 -3.87 -9.52 -11.35
N HIS A 312 -2.88 -8.75 -10.96
CA HIS A 312 -1.50 -9.22 -10.86
C HIS A 312 -1.35 -10.44 -9.93
N LEU A 313 -2.00 -10.45 -8.74
CA LEU A 313 -1.93 -11.60 -7.86
C LEU A 313 -2.54 -12.85 -8.48
N ILE A 314 -3.70 -12.73 -9.09
CA ILE A 314 -4.36 -13.87 -9.73
C ILE A 314 -3.52 -14.40 -10.91
N ASP A 315 -2.90 -13.52 -11.68
CA ASP A 315 -1.94 -13.93 -12.73
C ASP A 315 -0.75 -14.71 -12.14
N VAL A 316 -0.18 -14.28 -11.01
CA VAL A 316 0.89 -15.02 -10.30
C VAL A 316 0.40 -16.40 -9.86
N LEU A 317 -0.78 -16.51 -9.28
CA LEU A 317 -1.33 -17.77 -8.78
C LEU A 317 -1.71 -18.75 -9.89
N THR A 318 -2.09 -18.26 -11.07
CA THR A 318 -2.56 -19.09 -12.19
C THR A 318 -1.48 -19.39 -13.22
N ARG A 319 -0.50 -18.50 -13.39
CA ARG A 319 0.54 -18.59 -14.44
C ARG A 319 1.95 -18.76 -13.88
N GLY A 320 2.10 -18.59 -12.56
CA GLY A 320 3.40 -18.60 -11.88
C GLY A 320 4.09 -17.23 -11.89
N GLY A 321 5.23 -17.16 -11.21
CA GLY A 321 6.00 -15.94 -11.00
C GLY A 321 5.96 -15.48 -9.54
N SER A 322 6.55 -14.31 -9.29
CA SER A 322 6.57 -13.68 -7.96
C SER A 322 5.69 -12.45 -7.93
N PRO A 323 4.99 -12.18 -6.82
CA PRO A 323 4.24 -10.94 -6.65
C PRO A 323 5.18 -9.72 -6.72
N ARG A 324 4.69 -8.61 -7.29
CA ARG A 324 5.44 -7.35 -7.37
C ARG A 324 5.90 -6.83 -6.00
N LEU A 325 5.09 -7.05 -4.97
CA LEU A 325 5.44 -6.78 -3.59
C LEU A 325 5.34 -8.10 -2.80
N ASP A 326 6.31 -8.97 -2.99
CA ASP A 326 6.48 -10.19 -2.20
C ASP A 326 6.92 -9.88 -0.76
N GLY A 327 7.00 -10.90 0.07
CA GLY A 327 7.38 -10.74 1.47
C GLY A 327 8.74 -10.06 1.66
N ARG A 328 9.75 -10.39 0.83
CA ARG A 328 11.10 -9.82 0.94
C ARG A 328 11.14 -8.36 0.54
N THR A 329 10.52 -8.02 -0.58
CA THR A 329 10.39 -6.63 -1.03
C THR A 329 9.63 -5.79 -0.01
N ALA A 330 8.52 -6.30 0.51
CA ALA A 330 7.72 -5.60 1.52
C ALA A 330 8.45 -5.43 2.86
N ARG A 331 9.27 -6.39 3.25
CA ARG A 331 10.15 -6.28 4.43
C ARG A 331 11.16 -5.13 4.27
N ASN A 332 11.75 -4.98 3.07
CA ASN A 332 12.67 -3.86 2.80
C ASN A 332 11.95 -2.50 2.86
N VAL A 333 10.72 -2.44 2.38
CA VAL A 333 9.88 -1.23 2.51
C VAL A 333 9.55 -0.95 3.97
N LEU A 334 9.19 -1.98 4.75
CA LEU A 334 8.94 -1.83 6.18
C LEU A 334 10.18 -1.33 6.93
N GLU A 335 11.38 -1.85 6.59
CA GLU A 335 12.65 -1.39 7.17
C GLU A 335 12.91 0.08 6.89
N PHE A 336 12.61 0.55 5.66
CA PHE A 336 12.71 1.96 5.32
C PHE A 336 11.76 2.82 6.17
N SER A 337 10.50 2.41 6.32
CA SER A 337 9.52 3.09 7.17
C SER A 337 9.96 3.16 8.64
N ILE A 338 10.42 2.04 9.20
CA ILE A 338 10.93 1.98 10.58
C ILE A 338 12.16 2.86 10.75
N ALA A 339 13.10 2.84 9.79
CA ALA A 339 14.31 3.67 9.83
C ALA A 339 13.99 5.16 9.78
N ALA A 340 12.96 5.58 9.04
CA ALA A 340 12.51 6.98 9.02
C ALA A 340 11.98 7.42 10.40
N HIS A 341 11.16 6.60 11.06
CA HIS A 341 10.68 6.86 12.42
C HIS A 341 11.83 6.86 13.45
N GLU A 342 12.77 5.93 13.31
CA GLU A 342 13.95 5.88 14.17
C GLU A 342 14.83 7.12 14.00
N SER A 343 15.02 7.59 12.75
CA SER A 343 15.74 8.81 12.43
C SER A 343 15.13 10.04 13.13
N ALA A 344 13.82 10.19 13.03
CA ALA A 344 13.11 11.29 13.68
C ALA A 344 13.24 11.21 15.23
N ARG A 345 13.08 10.01 15.81
CA ARG A 345 13.18 9.81 17.26
C ARG A 345 14.58 10.08 17.80
N LYS A 346 15.61 9.66 17.07
CA LYS A 346 17.01 9.81 17.47
C LYS A 346 17.64 11.14 17.02
N ASN A 347 16.93 11.90 16.19
CA ASN A 347 17.41 13.13 15.54
C ASN A 347 18.77 12.92 14.85
N GLN A 348 18.88 11.83 14.12
CA GLN A 348 20.11 11.46 13.39
C GLN A 348 19.78 10.65 12.14
N GLN A 349 20.73 10.64 11.19
CA GLN A 349 20.64 9.79 10.02
C GLN A 349 20.71 8.31 10.41
N ILE A 350 19.83 7.48 9.84
CA ILE A 350 19.87 6.03 9.97
C ILE A 350 20.36 5.43 8.65
N VAL A 351 21.34 4.53 8.76
CA VAL A 351 21.80 3.69 7.65
C VAL A 351 20.97 2.42 7.64
N ILE A 352 20.47 2.04 6.47
CA ILE A 352 19.63 0.87 6.25
C ILE A 352 20.51 -0.19 5.58
N ASP A 353 20.68 -1.34 6.22
CA ASP A 353 21.47 -2.45 5.71
C ASP A 353 20.56 -3.46 4.99
N GLN A 354 19.91 -2.98 3.92
CA GLN A 354 19.03 -3.82 3.12
C GLN A 354 19.85 -4.87 2.38
N LYS A 355 19.61 -6.15 2.71
CA LYS A 355 20.12 -7.25 1.90
C LYS A 355 19.47 -7.19 0.52
N ALA A 356 20.28 -7.30 -0.52
CA ALA A 356 19.75 -7.42 -1.87
C ALA A 356 18.75 -8.59 -1.92
N VAL A 357 17.58 -8.35 -2.47
CA VAL A 357 16.63 -9.43 -2.78
C VAL A 357 17.20 -10.15 -4.00
N THR A 358 17.91 -11.26 -3.75
CA THR A 358 18.43 -12.14 -4.79
C THR A 358 17.35 -13.09 -5.29
#